data_87391a25dfdd9c7fdf860481e09ab79b
#
_entry.id   87391a25dfdd9c7fdf860481e09ab79b
#
_cell.length_a   1.000
_cell.length_b   1.000
_cell.length_c   1.000
_cell.angle_alpha   90.00
_cell.angle_beta   90.00
_cell.angle_gamma   90.00
#
_symmetry.space_group_name_H-M   'P 1'
#
loop_
_entity.id
_entity.type
_entity.pdbx_description
1 polymer ?
#
loop_
_entity_poly.entity_id
_entity_poly.type
_entity_poly.pdbx_seq_one_letter_code
_entity_poly.pdbx_strand_id
1 'polypeptide(L)'
;MPATPEQNDPDVVRREYATETGLTARTALWARRSGPQPQDIAFEEVIALEPERVLEAGCGRGELAERLVRAGIEVIAVDQSERMVDLTRARGVDAQVADVQALPFVDGEFDVAVANFMLYHVPDVQRALAELARVLRPGGTLVAATNGVQQLAELWELVGRDVSDRWTLFMRETGEDFLRPHFSHVRCIPLDGTIELSVDDVRAYVANSVAHKGAVGAVSDFEGTRTVTTSSAVFVATH
;
A
#
# COMPACT_ATOMS: atom_id res chain seq x y z
N MET A 1 28.96 -3.25 -2.08
CA MET A 1 27.84 -2.33 -1.91
C MET A 1 27.15 -2.69 -0.62
N PRO A 2 26.81 -1.76 0.27
CA PRO A 2 25.94 -2.11 1.38
C PRO A 2 24.62 -2.61 0.83
N ALA A 3 24.08 -3.69 1.40
CA ALA A 3 22.77 -4.22 1.04
C ALA A 3 21.73 -3.07 1.16
N THR A 4 20.87 -2.92 0.16
CA THR A 4 19.77 -1.97 0.23
C THR A 4 18.85 -2.43 1.36
N PRO A 5 18.38 -1.53 2.25
CA PRO A 5 17.40 -1.90 3.25
C PRO A 5 16.17 -2.51 2.56
N GLU A 6 15.75 -3.68 3.01
CA GLU A 6 14.57 -4.34 2.49
C GLU A 6 13.32 -3.48 2.77
N GLN A 7 12.37 -3.44 1.84
CA GLN A 7 11.14 -2.64 1.99
C GLN A 7 10.26 -3.11 3.16
N ASN A 8 10.47 -4.32 3.64
CA ASN A 8 9.81 -4.93 4.79
C ASN A 8 10.67 -4.92 6.07
N ASP A 9 11.81 -4.20 6.09
CA ASP A 9 12.57 -3.98 7.33
C ASP A 9 11.77 -3.06 8.27
N PRO A 10 11.37 -3.52 9.47
CA PRO A 10 10.50 -2.76 10.37
C PRO A 10 11.10 -1.41 10.80
N ASP A 11 12.44 -1.31 10.91
CA ASP A 11 13.09 -0.05 11.29
C ASP A 11 13.12 0.94 10.13
N VAL A 12 13.21 0.47 8.89
CA VAL A 12 13.09 1.30 7.70
C VAL A 12 11.65 1.81 7.58
N VAL A 13 10.67 0.93 7.67
CA VAL A 13 9.24 1.25 7.60
C VAL A 13 8.85 2.26 8.68
N ARG A 14 9.25 2.03 9.95
CA ARG A 14 8.98 2.96 11.06
C ARG A 14 9.53 4.34 10.80
N ARG A 15 10.76 4.46 10.27
CA ARG A 15 11.37 5.76 9.94
C ARG A 15 10.70 6.44 8.74
N GLU A 16 10.24 5.67 7.76
CA GLU A 16 9.55 6.19 6.57
C GLU A 16 8.22 6.85 6.93
N TYR A 17 7.49 6.26 7.87
CA TYR A 17 6.17 6.73 8.32
C TYR A 17 6.20 7.54 9.62
N ALA A 18 7.38 7.87 10.15
CA ALA A 18 7.52 8.76 11.31
C ALA A 18 7.13 10.22 11.01
N THR A 19 7.15 10.64 9.73
CA THR A 19 6.78 11.97 9.29
C THR A 19 5.86 11.92 8.07
N GLU A 20 5.05 12.98 7.88
CA GLU A 20 4.14 13.07 6.74
C GLU A 20 4.83 13.49 5.42
N THR A 21 6.07 13.99 5.49
CA THR A 21 6.74 14.64 4.36
C THR A 21 6.92 13.69 3.18
N GLY A 22 7.41 12.48 3.42
CA GLY A 22 7.61 11.47 2.38
C GLY A 22 6.29 10.98 1.79
N LEU A 23 5.28 10.77 2.62
CA LEU A 23 3.96 10.33 2.18
C LEU A 23 3.27 11.42 1.34
N THR A 24 3.33 12.69 1.77
CA THR A 24 2.74 13.82 1.04
C THR A 24 3.39 14.01 -0.34
N ALA A 25 4.71 13.92 -0.43
CA ALA A 25 5.42 14.03 -1.70
C ALA A 25 5.03 12.90 -2.66
N ARG A 26 4.91 11.66 -2.16
CA ARG A 26 4.44 10.52 -2.95
C ARG A 26 3.00 10.70 -3.43
N THR A 27 2.08 11.09 -2.54
CA THR A 27 0.67 11.30 -2.89
C THR A 27 0.50 12.36 -3.97
N ALA A 28 1.23 13.49 -3.90
CA ALA A 28 1.21 14.53 -4.91
C ALA A 28 1.70 14.04 -6.28
N LEU A 29 2.71 13.17 -6.28
CA LEU A 29 3.20 12.54 -7.51
C LEU A 29 2.15 11.63 -8.13
N TRP A 30 1.54 10.76 -7.31
CA TRP A 30 0.53 9.79 -7.76
C TRP A 30 -0.74 10.45 -8.30
N ALA A 31 -1.09 11.64 -7.85
CA ALA A 31 -2.23 12.40 -8.40
C ALA A 31 -2.05 12.76 -9.90
N ARG A 32 -0.81 12.73 -10.42
CA ARG A 32 -0.48 13.00 -11.83
C ARG A 32 -0.47 11.75 -12.71
N ARG A 33 -0.67 10.56 -12.11
CA ARG A 33 -0.67 9.29 -12.83
C ARG A 33 -1.79 9.26 -13.87
N SER A 34 -1.49 8.74 -15.07
CA SER A 34 -2.52 8.39 -16.06
C SER A 34 -3.23 7.09 -15.68
N GLY A 35 -4.49 6.94 -16.09
CA GLY A 35 -5.29 5.74 -15.82
C GLY A 35 -5.95 5.72 -14.43
N PRO A 36 -6.69 4.63 -14.12
CA PRO A 36 -7.44 4.50 -12.89
C PRO A 36 -6.54 4.51 -11.65
N GLN A 37 -6.98 5.20 -10.60
CA GLN A 37 -6.26 5.23 -9.34
C GLN A 37 -6.57 3.95 -8.53
N PRO A 38 -5.55 3.20 -8.04
CA PRO A 38 -5.80 1.96 -7.30
C PRO A 38 -6.67 2.14 -6.06
N GLN A 39 -6.57 3.28 -5.39
CA GLN A 39 -7.40 3.60 -4.22
C GLN A 39 -8.87 3.79 -4.57
N ASP A 40 -9.17 4.32 -5.78
CA ASP A 40 -10.54 4.46 -6.23
C ASP A 40 -11.14 3.11 -6.61
N ILE A 41 -10.37 2.26 -7.29
CA ILE A 41 -10.78 0.88 -7.60
C ILE A 41 -10.99 0.08 -6.31
N ALA A 42 -10.08 0.18 -5.33
CA ALA A 42 -10.26 -0.49 -4.04
C ALA A 42 -11.54 0.01 -3.31
N PHE A 43 -11.82 1.31 -3.34
CA PHE A 43 -13.05 1.88 -2.79
C PHE A 43 -14.29 1.33 -3.50
N GLU A 44 -14.30 1.32 -4.84
CA GLU A 44 -15.43 0.82 -5.65
C GLU A 44 -15.68 -0.67 -5.39
N GLU A 45 -14.62 -1.49 -5.28
CA GLU A 45 -14.74 -2.91 -4.95
C GLU A 45 -15.32 -3.14 -3.54
N VAL A 46 -14.92 -2.34 -2.55
CA VAL A 46 -15.50 -2.41 -1.19
C VAL A 46 -16.98 -2.02 -1.22
N ILE A 47 -17.35 -0.91 -1.87
CA ILE A 47 -18.75 -0.46 -1.95
C ILE A 47 -19.64 -1.50 -2.66
N ALA A 48 -19.12 -2.15 -3.71
CA ALA A 48 -19.87 -3.17 -4.44
C ALA A 48 -20.19 -4.44 -3.61
N LEU A 49 -19.46 -4.66 -2.51
CA LEU A 49 -19.71 -5.76 -1.58
C LEU A 49 -20.80 -5.44 -0.53
N GLU A 50 -21.26 -4.19 -0.46
CA GLU A 50 -22.29 -3.69 0.48
C GLU A 50 -22.00 -4.12 1.95
N PRO A 51 -20.77 -3.93 2.48
CA PRO A 51 -20.43 -4.37 3.82
C PRO A 51 -21.08 -3.50 4.89
N GLU A 52 -21.43 -4.08 6.02
CA GLU A 52 -21.83 -3.33 7.22
C GLU A 52 -20.60 -2.88 8.01
N ARG A 53 -19.56 -3.74 8.11
CA ARG A 53 -18.38 -3.51 8.94
C ARG A 53 -17.08 -3.83 8.21
N VAL A 54 -16.17 -2.85 8.16
CA VAL A 54 -14.90 -2.92 7.43
C VAL A 54 -13.72 -2.70 8.37
N LEU A 55 -12.68 -3.54 8.23
CA LEU A 55 -11.36 -3.31 8.81
C LEU A 55 -10.45 -2.67 7.74
N GLU A 56 -9.85 -1.51 8.01
CA GLU A 56 -8.74 -1.00 7.20
C GLU A 56 -7.40 -1.24 7.92
N ALA A 57 -6.58 -2.16 7.40
CA ALA A 57 -5.25 -2.47 7.91
C ALA A 57 -4.18 -1.63 7.17
N GLY A 58 -3.34 -0.92 7.94
CA GLY A 58 -2.37 0.02 7.41
C GLY A 58 -3.05 1.28 6.87
N CYS A 59 -3.90 1.91 7.68
CA CYS A 59 -4.77 3.00 7.24
C CYS A 59 -4.02 4.31 6.86
N GLY A 60 -2.75 4.43 7.24
CA GLY A 60 -1.98 5.64 6.97
C GLY A 60 -2.69 6.89 7.51
N ARG A 61 -2.97 7.87 6.65
CA ARG A 61 -3.68 9.10 7.03
C ARG A 61 -5.20 8.98 7.04
N GLY A 62 -5.76 7.77 6.83
CA GLY A 62 -7.19 7.48 6.91
C GLY A 62 -8.05 8.04 5.77
N GLU A 63 -7.48 8.28 4.60
CA GLU A 63 -8.20 8.86 3.46
C GLU A 63 -9.27 7.92 2.90
N LEU A 64 -8.99 6.62 2.82
CA LEU A 64 -9.96 5.63 2.40
C LEU A 64 -10.99 5.34 3.49
N ALA A 65 -10.55 5.17 4.75
CA ALA A 65 -11.46 4.99 5.88
C ALA A 65 -12.49 6.12 5.98
N GLU A 66 -12.05 7.38 5.85
CA GLU A 66 -12.94 8.55 5.84
C GLU A 66 -13.99 8.47 4.71
N ARG A 67 -13.57 8.05 3.50
CA ARG A 67 -14.49 7.88 2.36
C ARG A 67 -15.53 6.80 2.64
N LEU A 68 -15.13 5.66 3.22
CA LEU A 68 -16.03 4.56 3.59
C LEU A 68 -17.01 4.97 4.69
N VAL A 69 -16.54 5.67 5.74
CA VAL A 69 -17.41 6.23 6.80
C VAL A 69 -18.43 7.20 6.22
N ARG A 70 -18.03 8.07 5.30
CA ARG A 70 -18.95 8.98 4.60
C ARG A 70 -19.97 8.27 3.72
N ALA A 71 -19.65 7.08 3.24
CA ALA A 71 -20.58 6.21 2.53
C ALA A 71 -21.55 5.46 3.47
N GLY A 72 -21.43 5.64 4.80
CA GLY A 72 -22.31 5.04 5.80
C GLY A 72 -21.87 3.67 6.31
N ILE A 73 -20.62 3.28 6.06
CA ILE A 73 -20.05 2.00 6.49
C ILE A 73 -19.39 2.17 7.86
N GLU A 74 -19.56 1.20 8.77
CA GLU A 74 -18.79 1.13 10.01
C GLU A 74 -17.34 0.72 9.68
N VAL A 75 -16.37 1.57 10.00
CA VAL A 75 -14.96 1.32 9.72
C VAL A 75 -14.15 1.35 11.02
N ILE A 76 -13.37 0.29 11.23
CA ILE A 76 -12.28 0.28 12.20
C ILE A 76 -10.97 0.27 11.44
N ALA A 77 -10.10 1.23 11.75
CA ALA A 77 -8.82 1.38 11.09
C ALA A 77 -7.66 1.02 12.03
N VAL A 78 -6.63 0.37 11.51
CA VAL A 78 -5.42 0.07 12.28
C VAL A 78 -4.16 0.48 11.52
N ASP A 79 -3.15 0.94 12.25
CA ASP A 79 -1.80 1.19 11.74
C ASP A 79 -0.78 0.92 12.86
N GLN A 80 0.43 0.51 12.49
CA GLN A 80 1.51 0.35 13.46
C GLN A 80 2.06 1.70 13.98
N SER A 81 1.83 2.79 13.24
CA SER A 81 2.27 4.14 13.57
C SER A 81 1.20 4.89 14.36
N GLU A 82 1.51 5.23 15.62
CA GLU A 82 0.65 6.08 16.46
C GLU A 82 0.31 7.40 15.75
N ARG A 83 1.28 7.99 15.03
CA ARG A 83 1.07 9.22 14.26
C ARG A 83 0.01 9.04 13.16
N MET A 84 0.02 7.93 12.44
CA MET A 84 -0.98 7.65 11.41
C MET A 84 -2.36 7.43 12.02
N VAL A 85 -2.44 6.71 13.12
CA VAL A 85 -3.67 6.54 13.90
C VAL A 85 -4.25 7.88 14.35
N ASP A 86 -3.43 8.78 14.87
CA ASP A 86 -3.90 10.12 15.29
C ASP A 86 -4.43 10.94 14.12
N LEU A 87 -3.78 10.88 12.95
CA LEU A 87 -4.27 11.55 11.74
C LEU A 87 -5.59 10.97 11.27
N THR A 88 -5.76 9.65 11.34
CA THR A 88 -6.99 8.95 10.98
C THR A 88 -8.13 9.31 11.95
N ARG A 89 -7.86 9.34 13.26
CA ARG A 89 -8.83 9.81 14.29
C ARG A 89 -9.26 11.25 14.06
N ALA A 90 -8.34 12.12 13.66
CA ALA A 90 -8.65 13.52 13.35
C ALA A 90 -9.64 13.69 12.18
N ARG A 91 -9.83 12.65 11.36
CA ARG A 91 -10.84 12.58 10.29
C ARG A 91 -12.19 12.03 10.77
N GLY A 92 -12.33 11.70 12.07
CA GLY A 92 -13.56 11.15 12.64
C GLY A 92 -13.71 9.64 12.43
N VAL A 93 -12.64 8.92 12.14
CA VAL A 93 -12.62 7.47 11.97
C VAL A 93 -12.20 6.81 13.29
N ASP A 94 -12.83 5.68 13.66
CA ASP A 94 -12.34 4.84 14.74
C ASP A 94 -11.05 4.15 14.33
N ALA A 95 -9.95 4.45 15.04
CA ALA A 95 -8.64 3.95 14.70
C ALA A 95 -7.83 3.59 15.93
N GLN A 96 -6.99 2.55 15.83
CA GLN A 96 -6.12 2.12 16.93
C GLN A 96 -4.77 1.62 16.42
N VAL A 97 -3.77 1.66 17.30
CA VAL A 97 -2.45 1.11 17.00
C VAL A 97 -2.52 -0.41 17.07
N ALA A 98 -2.15 -1.08 15.98
CA ALA A 98 -2.05 -2.54 15.95
C ALA A 98 -1.04 -3.03 14.91
N ASP A 99 -0.52 -4.24 15.14
CA ASP A 99 0.26 -4.99 14.16
C ASP A 99 -0.69 -5.92 13.39
N VAL A 100 -0.69 -5.82 12.06
CA VAL A 100 -1.50 -6.69 11.20
C VAL A 100 -1.17 -8.17 11.37
N GLN A 101 0.02 -8.50 11.89
CA GLN A 101 0.43 -9.87 12.20
C GLN A 101 -0.14 -10.40 13.53
N ALA A 102 -0.88 -9.56 14.30
CA ALA A 102 -1.52 -9.93 15.57
C ALA A 102 -2.68 -8.95 15.83
N LEU A 103 -3.75 -9.07 15.08
CA LEU A 103 -4.92 -8.17 15.14
C LEU A 103 -5.72 -8.37 16.44
N PRO A 104 -6.06 -7.29 17.18
CA PRO A 104 -6.75 -7.37 18.46
C PRO A 104 -8.28 -7.52 18.30
N PHE A 105 -8.71 -8.33 17.34
CA PHE A 105 -10.12 -8.57 17.01
C PHE A 105 -10.48 -10.05 17.13
N VAL A 106 -11.75 -10.34 17.35
CA VAL A 106 -12.25 -11.72 17.38
C VAL A 106 -12.37 -12.30 15.97
N ASP A 107 -12.47 -13.63 15.89
CA ASP A 107 -12.68 -14.33 14.63
C ASP A 107 -14.02 -13.92 14.01
N GLY A 108 -14.04 -13.64 12.71
CA GLY A 108 -15.25 -13.36 11.95
C GLY A 108 -15.93 -12.02 12.27
N GLU A 109 -15.18 -11.03 12.74
CA GLU A 109 -15.71 -9.73 13.17
C GLU A 109 -16.09 -8.80 12.01
N PHE A 110 -15.47 -8.97 10.82
CA PHE A 110 -15.61 -8.05 9.70
C PHE A 110 -16.17 -8.72 8.44
N ASP A 111 -16.94 -7.96 7.65
CA ASP A 111 -17.42 -8.35 6.32
C ASP A 111 -16.31 -8.25 5.28
N VAL A 112 -15.58 -7.13 5.35
CA VAL A 112 -14.48 -6.81 4.44
C VAL A 112 -13.28 -6.34 5.24
N ALA A 113 -12.09 -6.78 4.84
CA ALA A 113 -10.83 -6.19 5.26
C ALA A 113 -10.17 -5.49 4.06
N VAL A 114 -9.54 -4.34 4.31
CA VAL A 114 -8.80 -3.60 3.28
C VAL A 114 -7.34 -3.48 3.68
N ALA A 115 -6.42 -3.72 2.73
CA ALA A 115 -4.97 -3.62 2.94
C ALA A 115 -4.30 -2.91 1.74
N ASN A 116 -4.35 -1.57 1.74
CA ASN A 116 -3.87 -0.78 0.60
C ASN A 116 -2.41 -0.37 0.76
N PHE A 117 -1.54 -0.84 -0.16
CA PHE A 117 -0.12 -0.47 -0.24
C PHE A 117 0.67 -0.69 1.06
N MET A 118 0.34 -1.73 1.81
CA MET A 118 0.99 -2.01 3.09
C MET A 118 1.59 -3.41 3.20
N LEU A 119 1.05 -4.44 2.52
CA LEU A 119 1.47 -5.83 2.68
C LEU A 119 2.94 -6.08 2.29
N TYR A 120 3.48 -5.35 1.34
CA TYR A 120 4.91 -5.45 0.98
C TYR A 120 5.85 -4.83 2.03
N HIS A 121 5.32 -4.17 3.06
CA HIS A 121 6.06 -3.68 4.22
C HIS A 121 6.04 -4.65 5.41
N VAL A 122 5.25 -5.71 5.33
CA VAL A 122 5.07 -6.66 6.43
C VAL A 122 6.17 -7.72 6.42
N PRO A 123 6.90 -7.93 7.54
CA PRO A 123 7.96 -8.93 7.61
C PRO A 123 7.47 -10.36 7.36
N ASP A 124 6.35 -10.75 7.99
CA ASP A 124 5.71 -12.05 7.80
C ASP A 124 4.32 -11.86 7.17
N VAL A 125 4.30 -11.77 5.84
CA VAL A 125 3.07 -11.57 5.05
C VAL A 125 2.10 -12.73 5.24
N GLN A 126 2.59 -13.98 5.36
CA GLN A 126 1.72 -15.14 5.55
C GLN A 126 0.96 -15.07 6.88
N ARG A 127 1.64 -14.65 7.93
CA ARG A 127 1.01 -14.42 9.24
C ARG A 127 -0.03 -13.29 9.19
N ALA A 128 0.29 -12.19 8.50
CA ALA A 128 -0.67 -11.10 8.33
C ALA A 128 -1.92 -11.53 7.55
N LEU A 129 -1.75 -12.29 6.47
CA LEU A 129 -2.85 -12.81 5.68
C LEU A 129 -3.70 -13.82 6.47
N ALA A 130 -3.08 -14.66 7.32
CA ALA A 130 -3.80 -15.54 8.24
C ALA A 130 -4.65 -14.75 9.25
N GLU A 131 -4.12 -13.65 9.82
CA GLU A 131 -4.86 -12.78 10.73
C GLU A 131 -6.01 -12.05 10.02
N LEU A 132 -5.75 -11.51 8.82
CA LEU A 132 -6.80 -10.87 7.99
C LEU A 132 -7.91 -11.86 7.63
N ALA A 133 -7.57 -13.11 7.28
CA ALA A 133 -8.55 -14.16 7.03
C ALA A 133 -9.32 -14.54 8.32
N ARG A 134 -8.62 -14.65 9.48
CA ARG A 134 -9.26 -14.98 10.77
C ARG A 134 -10.32 -13.98 11.19
N VAL A 135 -10.04 -12.69 11.03
CA VAL A 135 -10.98 -11.64 11.44
C VAL A 135 -12.13 -11.42 10.46
N LEU A 136 -12.04 -11.95 9.25
CA LEU A 136 -13.13 -11.97 8.28
C LEU A 136 -14.13 -13.08 8.62
N ARG A 137 -15.42 -12.78 8.50
CA ARG A 137 -16.48 -13.80 8.60
C ARG A 137 -16.36 -14.84 7.46
N PRO A 138 -16.92 -16.03 7.60
CA PRO A 138 -17.05 -16.97 6.48
C PRO A 138 -17.69 -16.28 5.26
N GLY A 139 -17.02 -16.33 4.10
CA GLY A 139 -17.42 -15.61 2.90
C GLY A 139 -17.08 -14.12 2.89
N GLY A 140 -16.39 -13.62 3.91
CA GLY A 140 -15.85 -12.27 3.93
C GLY A 140 -14.72 -12.07 2.91
N THR A 141 -14.40 -10.83 2.58
CA THR A 141 -13.52 -10.51 1.46
C THR A 141 -12.38 -9.58 1.89
N LEU A 142 -11.16 -9.90 1.48
CA LEU A 142 -10.02 -9.01 1.51
C LEU A 142 -9.91 -8.24 0.19
N VAL A 143 -9.82 -6.90 0.27
CA VAL A 143 -9.47 -6.02 -0.84
C VAL A 143 -8.07 -5.45 -0.58
N ALA A 144 -7.09 -5.79 -1.43
CA ALA A 144 -5.70 -5.40 -1.21
C ALA A 144 -5.10 -4.73 -2.45
N ALA A 145 -4.64 -3.48 -2.31
CA ALA A 145 -3.89 -2.81 -3.37
C ALA A 145 -2.38 -2.96 -3.15
N THR A 146 -1.64 -3.17 -4.24
CA THR A 146 -0.19 -3.28 -4.20
C THR A 146 0.47 -2.75 -5.48
N ASN A 147 1.77 -2.53 -5.42
CA ASN A 147 2.58 -2.18 -6.58
C ASN A 147 2.94 -3.43 -7.40
N GLY A 148 3.23 -3.24 -8.69
CA GLY A 148 3.93 -4.25 -9.50
C GLY A 148 5.44 -4.17 -9.31
N VAL A 149 6.14 -5.25 -9.66
CA VAL A 149 7.62 -5.31 -9.61
C VAL A 149 8.24 -4.19 -10.44
N GLN A 150 7.63 -3.88 -11.59
CA GLN A 150 8.11 -2.83 -12.51
C GLN A 150 7.66 -1.40 -12.15
N GLN A 151 7.09 -1.21 -10.96
CA GLN A 151 6.66 0.10 -10.49
C GLN A 151 7.82 1.10 -10.49
N LEU A 152 7.72 2.17 -11.32
CA LEU A 152 8.74 3.20 -11.51
C LEU A 152 10.11 2.63 -11.95
N ALA A 153 10.15 1.58 -12.78
CA ALA A 153 11.40 0.93 -13.18
C ALA A 153 12.38 1.92 -13.80
N GLU A 154 11.91 2.79 -14.71
CA GLU A 154 12.73 3.79 -15.40
C GLU A 154 13.32 4.83 -14.42
N LEU A 155 12.59 5.17 -13.36
CA LEU A 155 13.10 6.04 -12.28
C LEU A 155 14.25 5.34 -11.53
N TRP A 156 14.09 4.06 -11.23
CA TRP A 156 15.10 3.30 -10.50
C TRP A 156 16.37 3.06 -11.34
N GLU A 157 16.23 2.91 -12.65
CA GLU A 157 17.36 2.87 -13.59
C GLU A 157 18.17 4.16 -13.55
N LEU A 158 17.51 5.34 -13.46
CA LEU A 158 18.19 6.65 -13.37
C LEU A 158 19.06 6.79 -12.11
N VAL A 159 18.76 6.03 -11.06
CA VAL A 159 19.56 6.01 -9.82
C VAL A 159 20.44 4.76 -9.71
N GLY A 160 20.54 3.97 -10.77
CA GLY A 160 21.40 2.79 -10.85
C GLY A 160 20.94 1.63 -9.93
N ARG A 161 19.63 1.52 -9.70
CA ARG A 161 19.07 0.51 -8.82
C ARG A 161 18.35 -0.58 -9.58
N ASP A 162 18.65 -1.83 -9.24
CA ASP A 162 17.89 -3.01 -9.63
C ASP A 162 16.63 -3.16 -8.76
N VAL A 163 15.54 -3.63 -9.35
CA VAL A 163 14.25 -3.89 -8.69
C VAL A 163 13.96 -5.39 -8.55
N SER A 164 14.93 -6.24 -8.84
CA SER A 164 14.76 -7.71 -8.83
C SER A 164 14.47 -8.28 -7.42
N ASP A 165 14.85 -7.59 -6.35
CA ASP A 165 14.57 -7.93 -4.97
C ASP A 165 13.06 -7.94 -4.65
N ARG A 166 12.25 -7.21 -5.41
CA ARG A 166 10.80 -7.09 -5.20
C ARG A 166 10.02 -8.38 -5.46
N TRP A 167 10.59 -9.34 -6.19
CA TRP A 167 9.94 -10.63 -6.44
C TRP A 167 9.70 -11.49 -5.19
N THR A 168 10.31 -11.13 -4.07
CA THR A 168 10.09 -11.80 -2.78
C THR A 168 9.00 -11.15 -1.92
N LEU A 169 8.45 -10.01 -2.36
CA LEU A 169 7.45 -9.23 -1.63
C LEU A 169 6.04 -9.48 -2.18
N PHE A 170 5.04 -9.02 -1.45
CA PHE A 170 3.64 -9.02 -1.90
C PHE A 170 3.46 -7.96 -2.99
N MET A 171 3.61 -8.37 -4.24
CA MET A 171 3.52 -7.51 -5.41
C MET A 171 2.40 -7.99 -6.33
N ARG A 172 2.08 -7.25 -7.39
CA ARG A 172 1.07 -7.65 -8.40
C ARG A 172 1.34 -9.05 -8.97
N GLU A 173 2.61 -9.35 -9.24
CA GLU A 173 3.03 -10.59 -9.90
C GLU A 173 3.09 -11.79 -8.95
N THR A 174 3.22 -11.54 -7.65
CA THR A 174 3.37 -12.57 -6.62
C THR A 174 2.18 -12.66 -5.66
N GLY A 175 1.34 -11.62 -5.62
CA GLY A 175 0.27 -11.49 -4.61
C GLY A 175 -0.73 -12.63 -4.61
N GLU A 176 -1.05 -13.21 -5.77
CA GLU A 176 -1.96 -14.34 -5.88
C GLU A 176 -1.41 -15.58 -5.16
N ASP A 177 -0.11 -15.85 -5.29
CA ASP A 177 0.54 -16.99 -4.62
C ASP A 177 0.55 -16.81 -3.08
N PHE A 178 0.68 -15.57 -2.60
CA PHE A 178 0.55 -15.26 -1.18
C PHE A 178 -0.88 -15.44 -0.66
N LEU A 179 -1.90 -15.10 -1.46
CA LEU A 179 -3.32 -15.10 -1.06
C LEU A 179 -3.93 -16.50 -1.08
N ARG A 180 -3.61 -17.35 -2.06
CA ARG A 180 -4.20 -18.67 -2.26
C ARG A 180 -4.19 -19.61 -1.04
N PRO A 181 -3.19 -19.59 -0.13
CA PRO A 181 -3.22 -20.39 1.08
C PRO A 181 -4.35 -20.02 2.07
N HIS A 182 -4.88 -18.79 1.99
CA HIS A 182 -5.82 -18.23 2.97
C HIS A 182 -7.19 -17.92 2.38
N PHE A 183 -7.32 -17.80 1.05
CA PHE A 183 -8.53 -17.38 0.37
C PHE A 183 -8.88 -18.35 -0.76
N SER A 184 -10.15 -18.75 -0.82
CA SER A 184 -10.64 -19.74 -1.79
C SER A 184 -10.77 -19.19 -3.22
N HIS A 185 -11.08 -17.89 -3.34
CA HIS A 185 -11.22 -17.19 -4.61
C HIS A 185 -10.37 -15.94 -4.62
N VAL A 186 -9.51 -15.79 -5.62
CA VAL A 186 -8.63 -14.62 -5.78
C VAL A 186 -8.82 -14.06 -7.18
N ARG A 187 -9.16 -12.77 -7.27
CA ARG A 187 -9.24 -12.01 -8.51
C ARG A 187 -8.23 -10.87 -8.47
N CYS A 188 -7.43 -10.72 -9.50
CA CYS A 188 -6.48 -9.62 -9.69
C CYS A 188 -7.01 -8.64 -10.72
N ILE A 189 -7.04 -7.35 -10.40
CA ILE A 189 -7.37 -6.24 -11.28
C ILE A 189 -6.08 -5.48 -11.56
N PRO A 190 -5.40 -5.73 -12.70
CA PRO A 190 -4.17 -5.03 -13.03
C PRO A 190 -4.46 -3.58 -13.43
N LEU A 191 -3.60 -2.66 -12.97
CA LEU A 191 -3.73 -1.23 -13.18
C LEU A 191 -2.39 -0.67 -13.66
N ASP A 192 -2.28 -0.50 -14.98
CA ASP A 192 -1.11 0.10 -15.62
C ASP A 192 -1.37 1.58 -15.94
N GLY A 193 -0.32 2.35 -16.00
CA GLY A 193 -0.37 3.76 -16.34
C GLY A 193 1.03 4.33 -16.51
N THR A 194 1.09 5.63 -16.67
CA THR A 194 2.36 6.36 -16.77
C THR A 194 2.30 7.64 -15.96
N ILE A 195 3.48 8.18 -15.67
CA ILE A 195 3.62 9.48 -15.04
C ILE A 195 4.79 10.23 -15.72
N GLU A 196 4.60 11.52 -15.99
CA GLU A 196 5.64 12.36 -16.51
C GLU A 196 6.43 13.01 -15.39
N LEU A 197 7.74 12.75 -15.32
CA LEU A 197 8.64 13.24 -14.28
C LEU A 197 9.73 14.13 -14.85
N SER A 198 9.88 15.32 -14.28
CA SER A 198 11.07 16.15 -14.44
C SER A 198 12.23 15.63 -13.59
N VAL A 199 13.44 16.11 -13.83
CA VAL A 199 14.60 15.77 -13.00
C VAL A 199 14.39 16.17 -11.54
N ASP A 200 13.68 17.29 -11.29
CA ASP A 200 13.37 17.76 -9.95
C ASP A 200 12.34 16.84 -9.24
N ASP A 201 11.33 16.33 -9.98
CA ASP A 201 10.40 15.32 -9.46
C ASP A 201 11.15 14.06 -9.02
N VAL A 202 12.08 13.55 -9.86
CA VAL A 202 12.89 12.37 -9.54
C VAL A 202 13.74 12.60 -8.30
N ARG A 203 14.43 13.74 -8.23
CA ARG A 203 15.25 14.11 -7.06
C ARG A 203 14.41 14.24 -5.80
N ALA A 204 13.27 14.91 -5.89
CA ALA A 204 12.35 15.06 -4.77
C ALA A 204 11.80 13.71 -4.27
N TYR A 205 11.44 12.81 -5.19
CA TYR A 205 10.97 11.47 -4.83
C TYR A 205 12.05 10.66 -4.11
N VAL A 206 13.26 10.62 -4.66
CA VAL A 206 14.40 9.90 -4.08
C VAL A 206 14.81 10.49 -2.73
N ALA A 207 14.85 11.84 -2.60
CA ALA A 207 15.20 12.54 -1.36
C ALA A 207 14.22 12.26 -0.21
N ASN A 208 12.94 12.07 -0.53
CA ASN A 208 11.87 11.81 0.44
C ASN A 208 11.68 10.30 0.75
N SER A 209 12.46 9.42 0.14
CA SER A 209 12.48 8.00 0.48
C SER A 209 13.59 7.70 1.50
N VAL A 210 13.22 7.20 2.68
CA VAL A 210 14.21 6.85 3.72
C VAL A 210 15.21 5.81 3.21
N ALA A 211 14.72 4.84 2.43
CA ALA A 211 15.54 3.77 1.87
C ALA A 211 16.51 4.28 0.77
N HIS A 212 16.20 5.40 0.12
CA HIS A 212 16.88 5.80 -1.13
C HIS A 212 17.46 7.20 -1.14
N LYS A 213 17.26 8.00 -0.08
CA LYS A 213 17.75 9.39 -0.01
C LYS A 213 19.24 9.56 -0.31
N GLY A 214 20.07 8.55 -0.04
CA GLY A 214 21.49 8.54 -0.36
C GLY A 214 21.79 8.49 -1.86
N ALA A 215 20.82 8.11 -2.70
CA ALA A 215 20.99 8.00 -4.16
C ALA A 215 20.61 9.30 -4.91
N VAL A 216 20.21 10.37 -4.23
CA VAL A 216 19.86 11.66 -4.87
C VAL A 216 21.00 12.18 -5.76
N GLY A 217 22.24 12.07 -5.30
CA GLY A 217 23.42 12.48 -6.04
C GLY A 217 23.73 11.65 -7.29
N ALA A 218 23.11 10.47 -7.43
CA ALA A 218 23.25 9.62 -8.62
C ALA A 218 22.29 10.02 -9.76
N VAL A 219 21.28 10.86 -9.48
CA VAL A 219 20.31 11.32 -10.48
C VAL A 219 21.00 12.27 -11.46
N SER A 220 21.28 11.79 -12.67
CA SER A 220 21.84 12.59 -13.75
C SER A 220 20.83 13.63 -14.24
N ASP A 221 21.33 14.81 -14.66
CA ASP A 221 20.49 15.83 -15.29
C ASP A 221 19.93 15.35 -16.64
N PHE A 222 18.68 15.73 -16.90
CA PHE A 222 18.05 15.61 -18.20
C PHE A 222 17.09 16.79 -18.42
N GLU A 223 16.88 17.17 -19.69
CA GLU A 223 15.94 18.23 -20.06
C GLU A 223 14.53 17.68 -20.26
N GLY A 224 13.52 18.50 -19.94
CA GLY A 224 12.10 18.15 -20.09
C GLY A 224 11.60 17.16 -19.07
N THR A 225 10.74 16.26 -19.50
CA THR A 225 10.18 15.18 -18.68
C THR A 225 10.53 13.80 -19.25
N ARG A 226 10.45 12.79 -18.40
CA ARG A 226 10.52 11.38 -18.81
C ARG A 226 9.22 10.68 -18.41
N THR A 227 8.71 9.89 -19.34
CA THR A 227 7.61 8.98 -19.08
C THR A 227 8.12 7.82 -18.26
N VAL A 228 7.50 7.59 -17.12
CA VAL A 228 7.83 6.51 -16.19
C VAL A 228 6.60 5.61 -16.03
N THR A 229 6.81 4.30 -16.12
CA THR A 229 5.75 3.29 -15.99
C THR A 229 5.24 3.21 -14.55
N THR A 230 3.92 3.20 -14.39
CA THR A 230 3.27 2.86 -13.13
C THR A 230 2.57 1.51 -13.29
N SER A 231 2.86 0.59 -12.40
CA SER A 231 2.29 -0.77 -12.36
C SER A 231 1.77 -1.07 -10.97
N SER A 232 0.52 -1.46 -10.87
CA SER A 232 -0.13 -1.80 -9.60
C SER A 232 -1.25 -2.81 -9.84
N ALA A 233 -1.85 -3.32 -8.78
CA ALA A 233 -3.06 -4.13 -8.85
C ALA A 233 -3.93 -3.92 -7.61
N VAL A 234 -5.22 -4.21 -7.76
CA VAL A 234 -6.14 -4.49 -6.66
C VAL A 234 -6.49 -5.97 -6.71
N PHE A 235 -6.26 -6.66 -5.61
CA PHE A 235 -6.72 -8.02 -5.38
C PHE A 235 -8.04 -8.00 -4.62
N VAL A 236 -8.95 -8.87 -5.02
CA VAL A 236 -10.20 -9.17 -4.31
C VAL A 236 -10.17 -10.66 -4.01
N ALA A 237 -10.08 -11.00 -2.72
CA ALA A 237 -9.86 -12.36 -2.27
C ALA A 237 -10.93 -12.76 -1.24
N THR A 238 -11.75 -13.79 -1.53
CA THR A 238 -12.84 -14.24 -0.65
C THR A 238 -12.41 -15.44 0.17
N HIS A 239 -12.74 -15.39 1.47
CA HIS A 239 -12.45 -16.42 2.47
C HIS A 239 -13.33 -17.66 2.33
#